data_044b753f1b370dc5988db58ec59db442
#
_entry.id   044b753f1b370dc5988db58ec59db442
#
_cell.length_a   1.000
_cell.length_b   1.000
_cell.length_c   1.000
_cell.angle_alpha   90.00
_cell.angle_beta   90.00
_cell.angle_gamma   90.00
#
_symmetry.space_group_name_H-M   'P 1'
#
loop_
_entity.id
_entity.type
_entity.pdbx_description
1 polymer ?
#
loop_
_entity_poly.entity_id
_entity_poly.type
_entity_poly.pdbx_seq_one_letter_code
_entity_poly.pdbx_strand_id
1 'polypeptide(L)'
;NLYSAGELGSIVSNLYQNGTYLHEAICSGRAAIDTMLGGRAELKSSAGGEAAAPWAEAEDGDYSVFVTGLHDPYEVIFPIKDKKLVDMKIGEGKENMFMTDEQFAEFAKNIIDTQSMGVDAISGATIDSQAITGGLMTAFSHKTS
;
A
#
# COMPACT_ATOMS: atom_id res chain seq x y z
N ASN A 1 -12.19 22.22 -24.79
CA ASN A 1 -11.74 21.21 -23.83
C ASN A 1 -11.78 21.82 -22.43
N LEU A 2 -12.38 21.12 -21.46
CA LEU A 2 -12.46 21.51 -20.05
C LEU A 2 -11.61 20.56 -19.22
N TYR A 3 -10.77 21.10 -18.36
CA TYR A 3 -9.93 20.34 -17.44
C TYR A 3 -10.21 20.77 -16.00
N SER A 4 -10.18 19.84 -15.07
CA SER A 4 -10.24 20.11 -13.64
C SER A 4 -9.05 19.44 -12.94
N ALA A 5 -8.53 20.08 -11.92
CA ALA A 5 -7.39 19.60 -11.15
C ALA A 5 -7.54 19.99 -9.68
N GLY A 6 -6.82 19.31 -8.81
CA GLY A 6 -6.87 19.53 -7.38
C GLY A 6 -8.17 19.03 -6.74
N GLU A 7 -8.55 19.62 -5.64
CA GLU A 7 -9.73 19.24 -4.85
C GLU A 7 -11.03 19.25 -5.69
N LEU A 8 -11.13 20.15 -6.64
CA LEU A 8 -12.28 20.21 -7.55
C LEU A 8 -12.39 18.99 -8.47
N GLY A 9 -11.27 18.34 -8.78
CA GLY A 9 -11.23 17.12 -9.60
C GLY A 9 -11.71 15.87 -8.85
N SER A 10 -11.65 15.89 -7.55
CA SER A 10 -12.10 14.82 -6.63
C SER A 10 -11.69 13.41 -7.07
N ILE A 11 -10.42 13.24 -7.44
CA ILE A 11 -9.87 11.97 -7.94
C ILE A 11 -9.66 10.99 -6.78
N VAL A 12 -9.30 11.51 -5.61
CA VAL A 12 -9.07 10.72 -4.38
C VAL A 12 -10.26 10.91 -3.46
N SER A 13 -10.95 9.89 -3.16
CA SER A 13 -12.17 9.74 -2.37
C SER A 13 -12.72 10.94 -1.55
N ASN A 14 -14.02 10.95 -1.28
CA ASN A 14 -14.77 11.98 -0.53
C ASN A 14 -14.39 12.14 0.95
N LEU A 15 -13.39 11.44 1.44
CA LEU A 15 -12.94 11.54 2.84
C LEU A 15 -11.70 12.43 2.93
N TYR A 16 -11.82 13.50 3.71
CA TYR A 16 -10.69 14.35 4.05
C TYR A 16 -9.64 13.56 4.83
N GLN A 17 -8.51 13.34 4.19
CA GLN A 17 -7.30 12.82 4.84
C GLN A 17 -6.23 13.89 4.83
N ASN A 18 -5.65 14.19 5.97
CA ASN A 18 -4.63 15.22 6.12
C ASN A 18 -3.52 15.09 5.07
N GLY A 19 -3.37 16.10 4.22
CA GLY A 19 -2.33 16.17 3.19
C GLY A 19 -2.67 15.53 1.85
N THR A 20 -3.73 14.75 1.72
CA THR A 20 -4.11 14.07 0.48
C THR A 20 -4.47 15.07 -0.61
N TYR A 21 -5.16 16.14 -0.28
CA TYR A 21 -5.55 17.17 -1.24
C TYR A 21 -4.38 17.94 -1.83
N LEU A 22 -3.31 18.17 -1.05
CA LEU A 22 -2.10 18.80 -1.58
C LEU A 22 -1.42 17.89 -2.61
N HIS A 23 -1.36 16.60 -2.33
CA HIS A 23 -0.81 15.60 -3.25
C HIS A 23 -1.64 15.49 -4.53
N GLU A 24 -2.96 15.44 -4.38
CA GLU A 24 -3.91 15.45 -5.50
C GLU A 24 -3.79 16.71 -6.35
N ALA A 25 -3.67 17.88 -5.73
CA ALA A 25 -3.52 19.14 -6.43
C ALA A 25 -2.25 19.16 -7.29
N ILE A 26 -1.13 18.65 -6.78
CA ILE A 26 0.14 18.60 -7.51
C ILE A 26 0.06 17.60 -8.66
N CYS A 27 -0.41 16.38 -8.41
CA CYS A 27 -0.44 15.31 -9.40
C CYS A 27 -1.45 15.59 -10.52
N SER A 28 -2.66 16.01 -10.16
CA SER A 28 -3.70 16.31 -11.14
C SER A 28 -3.39 17.57 -11.97
N GLY A 29 -2.75 18.57 -11.35
CA GLY A 29 -2.28 19.77 -12.05
C GLY A 29 -1.23 19.42 -13.12
N ARG A 30 -0.26 18.58 -12.78
CA ARG A 30 0.74 18.10 -13.76
C ARG A 30 0.09 17.31 -14.90
N ALA A 31 -0.79 16.37 -14.58
CA ALA A 31 -1.51 15.58 -15.58
C ALA A 31 -2.37 16.45 -16.52
N ALA A 32 -3.03 17.48 -16.00
CA ALA A 32 -3.80 18.41 -16.80
C ALA A 32 -2.90 19.19 -17.77
N ILE A 33 -1.75 19.70 -17.31
CA ILE A 33 -0.79 20.41 -18.16
C ILE A 33 -0.24 19.51 -19.25
N ASP A 34 0.18 18.30 -18.92
CA ASP A 34 0.71 17.34 -19.87
C ASP A 34 -0.32 17.00 -20.95
N THR A 35 -1.61 16.86 -20.56
CA THR A 35 -2.70 16.63 -21.50
C THR A 35 -2.96 17.84 -22.41
N MET A 36 -2.90 19.06 -21.87
CA MET A 36 -3.07 20.30 -22.64
C MET A 36 -1.96 20.49 -23.68
N LEU A 37 -0.74 20.08 -23.36
CA LEU A 37 0.42 20.19 -24.23
C LEU A 37 0.50 19.06 -25.28
N GLY A 38 -0.53 18.21 -25.37
CA GLY A 38 -0.61 17.11 -26.35
C GLY A 38 0.18 15.86 -25.93
N GLY A 39 0.78 15.86 -24.74
CA GLY A 39 1.26 14.66 -24.08
C GLY A 39 0.05 13.88 -23.60
N ARG A 40 -0.22 12.73 -24.17
CA ARG A 40 -1.15 11.78 -23.59
C ARG A 40 -0.44 11.16 -22.38
N ALA A 41 -0.62 11.78 -21.22
CA ALA A 41 -0.27 11.09 -19.98
C ALA A 41 -1.15 9.83 -19.94
N GLU A 42 -0.60 8.70 -20.34
CA GLU A 42 -1.14 7.44 -19.86
C GLU A 42 -1.00 7.51 -18.36
N LEU A 43 -2.10 7.78 -17.67
CA LEU A 43 -2.25 7.49 -16.27
C LEU A 43 -2.06 5.96 -16.18
N LYS A 44 -0.82 5.52 -16.07
CA LYS A 44 -0.55 4.21 -15.54
C LYS A 44 -1.13 4.27 -14.15
N SER A 45 -2.31 3.68 -13.99
CA SER A 45 -2.84 3.38 -12.67
C SER A 45 -1.69 2.82 -11.85
N SER A 46 -1.37 3.47 -10.75
CA SER A 46 -0.44 2.90 -9.77
C SER A 46 -1.06 1.68 -9.06
N ALA A 47 -2.34 1.42 -9.30
CA ALA A 47 -2.98 0.14 -9.01
C ALA A 47 -2.51 -0.85 -10.08
N GLY A 48 -1.42 -1.57 -9.82
CA GLY A 48 -0.92 -2.64 -10.68
C GLY A 48 0.43 -2.41 -11.36
N GLY A 49 1.27 -1.49 -10.86
CA GLY A 49 2.70 -1.63 -11.10
C GLY A 49 3.13 -2.95 -10.46
N GLU A 50 3.88 -3.79 -11.18
CA GLU A 50 4.63 -4.86 -10.54
C GLU A 50 5.54 -4.21 -9.48
N ALA A 51 4.98 -3.99 -8.30
CA ALA A 51 5.77 -3.67 -7.14
C ALA A 51 6.57 -4.94 -6.88
N ALA A 52 7.84 -4.92 -7.30
CA ALA A 52 8.75 -6.01 -7.06
C ALA A 52 8.61 -6.42 -5.58
N ALA A 53 8.55 -7.71 -5.34
CA ALA A 53 8.46 -8.23 -3.98
C ALA A 53 9.64 -7.68 -3.17
N PRO A 54 9.42 -6.85 -2.15
CA PRO A 54 10.52 -6.23 -1.41
C PRO A 54 11.42 -7.27 -0.72
N TRP A 55 10.92 -8.49 -0.56
CA TRP A 55 11.63 -9.64 0.01
C TRP A 55 12.44 -10.47 -0.99
N ALA A 56 12.44 -10.12 -2.28
CA ALA A 56 13.14 -10.91 -3.31
C ALA A 56 14.66 -11.05 -3.06
N GLU A 57 15.26 -10.15 -2.30
CA GLU A 57 16.66 -10.16 -1.88
C GLU A 57 16.84 -10.48 -0.39
N ALA A 58 15.75 -10.79 0.32
CA ALA A 58 15.82 -11.12 1.74
C ALA A 58 16.40 -12.53 1.96
N GLU A 59 17.08 -12.71 3.10
CA GLU A 59 17.50 -14.04 3.57
C GLU A 59 16.30 -14.77 4.17
N ASP A 60 16.36 -16.10 4.20
CA ASP A 60 15.35 -16.90 4.85
C ASP A 60 15.31 -16.60 6.34
N GLY A 61 14.12 -16.42 6.89
CA GLY A 61 13.93 -16.10 8.30
C GLY A 61 12.57 -15.50 8.61
N ASP A 62 12.31 -15.35 9.89
CA ASP A 62 11.11 -14.67 10.38
C ASP A 62 11.40 -13.18 10.53
N TYR A 63 10.58 -12.37 9.89
CA TYR A 63 10.64 -10.92 9.96
C TYR A 63 9.40 -10.39 10.66
N SER A 64 9.53 -9.27 11.32
CA SER A 64 8.37 -8.55 11.85
C SER A 64 8.53 -7.04 11.71
N VAL A 65 7.40 -6.36 11.70
CA VAL A 65 7.33 -4.90 11.67
C VAL A 65 6.12 -4.43 12.46
N PHE A 66 6.29 -3.36 13.23
CA PHE A 66 5.17 -2.66 13.82
C PHE A 66 4.58 -1.67 12.82
N VAL A 67 3.29 -1.79 12.59
CA VAL A 67 2.53 -0.89 11.72
C VAL A 67 1.44 -0.19 12.51
N THR A 68 1.10 1.03 12.11
CA THR A 68 0.02 1.79 12.72
C THR A 68 -1.11 1.92 11.70
N GLY A 69 -2.21 1.26 11.99
CA GLY A 69 -3.45 1.37 11.22
C GLY A 69 -4.32 2.53 11.72
N LEU A 70 -5.58 2.26 12.01
CA LEU A 70 -6.54 3.26 12.50
C LEU A 70 -6.32 3.59 13.99
N HIS A 71 -5.81 2.65 14.76
CA HIS A 71 -5.62 2.74 16.20
C HIS A 71 -4.13 2.68 16.56
N ASP A 72 -3.82 2.11 17.71
CA ASP A 72 -2.46 1.92 18.18
C ASP A 72 -1.67 0.92 17.31
N PRO A 73 -0.34 0.90 17.39
CA PRO A 73 0.49 -0.02 16.63
C PRO A 73 0.19 -1.49 16.93
N TYR A 74 0.37 -2.33 15.92
CA TYR A 74 0.34 -3.78 16.03
C TYR A 74 1.46 -4.41 15.20
N GLU A 75 1.92 -5.59 15.61
CA GLU A 75 2.99 -6.30 14.96
C GLU A 75 2.46 -7.19 13.83
N VAL A 76 3.11 -7.11 12.67
CA VAL A 76 2.91 -8.04 11.56
C VAL A 76 4.16 -8.90 11.44
N ILE A 77 3.99 -10.21 11.51
CA ILE A 77 5.04 -11.22 11.39
C ILE A 77 4.91 -11.88 10.02
N PHE A 78 6.02 -11.99 9.30
CA PHE A 78 6.03 -12.52 7.93
C PHE A 78 7.31 -13.33 7.67
N PRO A 79 7.22 -14.67 7.71
CA PRO A 79 8.33 -15.54 7.39
C PRO A 79 8.64 -15.53 5.89
N ILE A 80 9.94 -15.44 5.58
CA ILE A 80 10.48 -15.54 4.23
C ILE A 80 11.22 -16.86 4.10
N LYS A 81 10.95 -17.58 3.02
CA LYS A 81 11.64 -18.81 2.68
C LYS A 81 11.84 -18.90 1.15
N ASP A 82 13.03 -19.26 0.72
CA ASP A 82 13.40 -19.34 -0.70
C ASP A 82 13.06 -18.05 -1.45
N LYS A 83 13.31 -16.90 -0.83
CA LYS A 83 13.00 -15.56 -1.36
C LYS A 83 11.51 -15.32 -1.62
N LYS A 84 10.65 -16.01 -0.91
CA LYS A 84 9.19 -15.88 -1.00
C LYS A 84 8.58 -15.64 0.37
N LEU A 85 7.58 -14.80 0.40
CA LEU A 85 6.70 -14.68 1.56
C LEU A 85 5.83 -15.94 1.63
N VAL A 86 5.91 -16.68 2.72
CA VAL A 86 5.21 -17.97 2.86
C VAL A 86 4.03 -17.93 3.81
N ASP A 87 3.99 -16.95 4.71
CA ASP A 87 2.89 -16.77 5.66
C ASP A 87 2.83 -15.31 6.15
N MET A 88 1.72 -14.91 6.77
CA MET A 88 1.59 -13.64 7.48
C MET A 88 0.74 -13.86 8.73
N LYS A 89 1.15 -13.25 9.84
CA LYS A 89 0.46 -13.32 11.12
C LYS A 89 0.48 -11.99 11.83
N ILE A 90 -0.51 -11.77 12.68
CA ILE A 90 -0.51 -10.64 13.60
C ILE A 90 0.07 -11.14 14.93
N GLY A 91 1.09 -10.44 15.40
CA GLY A 91 1.73 -10.67 16.69
C GLY A 91 1.12 -9.83 17.79
N GLU A 92 1.95 -9.03 18.46
CA GLU A 92 1.53 -8.15 19.56
C GLU A 92 0.61 -7.03 19.05
N GLY A 93 -0.38 -6.65 19.85
CA GLY A 93 -1.32 -5.57 19.55
C GLY A 93 -2.43 -5.94 18.56
N LYS A 94 -2.74 -7.23 18.40
CA LYS A 94 -3.80 -7.69 17.48
C LYS A 94 -5.13 -6.96 17.69
N GLU A 95 -5.46 -6.59 18.91
CA GLU A 95 -6.67 -5.83 19.27
C GLU A 95 -6.73 -4.43 18.67
N ASN A 96 -5.61 -3.90 18.20
CA ASN A 96 -5.52 -2.58 17.58
C ASN A 96 -5.77 -2.62 16.07
N MET A 97 -5.74 -3.81 15.46
CA MET A 97 -6.08 -4.00 14.05
C MET A 97 -7.59 -3.85 13.86
N PHE A 98 -7.99 -2.98 12.96
CA PHE A 98 -9.40 -2.78 12.61
C PHE A 98 -9.94 -3.85 11.65
N MET A 99 -9.05 -4.43 10.85
CA MET A 99 -9.34 -5.54 9.93
C MET A 99 -9.80 -6.78 10.70
N THR A 100 -10.85 -7.45 10.25
CA THR A 100 -11.26 -8.72 10.84
C THR A 100 -10.27 -9.84 10.49
N ASP A 101 -10.30 -10.94 11.23
CA ASP A 101 -9.42 -12.09 10.97
C ASP A 101 -9.62 -12.66 9.56
N GLU A 102 -10.87 -12.69 9.07
CA GLU A 102 -11.18 -13.16 7.72
C GLU A 102 -10.64 -12.19 6.65
N GLN A 103 -10.80 -10.89 6.87
CA GLN A 103 -10.26 -9.86 5.97
C GLN A 103 -8.73 -9.90 5.94
N PHE A 104 -8.10 -10.08 7.10
CA PHE A 104 -6.64 -10.23 7.16
C PHE A 104 -6.18 -11.48 6.43
N ALA A 105 -6.85 -12.62 6.61
CA ALA A 105 -6.50 -13.86 5.94
C ALA A 105 -6.64 -13.75 4.42
N GLU A 106 -7.68 -13.09 3.93
CA GLU A 106 -7.87 -12.80 2.50
C GLU A 106 -6.75 -11.90 1.96
N PHE A 107 -6.44 -10.83 2.69
CA PHE A 107 -5.39 -9.89 2.30
C PHE A 107 -4.01 -10.54 2.27
N ALA A 108 -3.65 -11.28 3.33
CA ALA A 108 -2.41 -12.03 3.41
C ALA A 108 -2.29 -13.06 2.27
N LYS A 109 -3.38 -13.79 2.00
CA LYS A 109 -3.43 -14.76 0.91
C LYS A 109 -3.17 -14.10 -0.45
N ASN A 110 -3.74 -12.93 -0.72
CA ASN A 110 -3.55 -12.22 -1.98
C ASN A 110 -2.08 -11.81 -2.17
N ILE A 111 -1.41 -11.32 -1.12
CA ILE A 111 0.02 -10.98 -1.16
C ILE A 111 0.88 -12.24 -1.37
N ILE A 112 0.59 -13.33 -0.66
CA ILE A 112 1.34 -14.59 -0.75
C ILE A 112 1.18 -15.24 -2.13
N ASP A 113 -0.04 -15.30 -2.66
CA ASP A 113 -0.33 -15.93 -3.95
C ASP A 113 0.31 -15.15 -5.12
N THR A 114 0.27 -13.82 -5.05
CA THR A 114 0.83 -12.96 -6.11
C THR A 114 2.32 -12.68 -5.93
N GLN A 115 2.86 -12.89 -4.73
CA GLN A 115 4.22 -12.45 -4.36
C GLN A 115 4.47 -10.97 -4.72
N SER A 116 3.46 -10.14 -4.53
CA SER A 116 3.48 -8.73 -4.93
C SER A 116 2.82 -7.86 -3.86
N MET A 117 3.30 -6.62 -3.76
CA MET A 117 2.67 -5.57 -2.93
C MET A 117 1.57 -4.82 -3.69
N GLY A 118 1.40 -5.10 -4.99
CA GLY A 118 0.37 -4.50 -5.84
C GLY A 118 -1.01 -5.15 -5.69
N VAL A 119 -1.39 -5.51 -4.46
CA VAL A 119 -2.71 -6.06 -4.14
C VAL A 119 -3.70 -4.96 -3.80
N ASP A 120 -4.97 -5.18 -4.13
CA ASP A 120 -6.04 -4.26 -3.75
C ASP A 120 -6.25 -4.25 -2.24
N ALA A 121 -6.53 -3.06 -1.70
CA ALA A 121 -6.92 -2.94 -0.29
C ALA A 121 -8.29 -3.60 -0.06
N ILE A 122 -8.45 -4.22 1.11
CA ILE A 122 -9.72 -4.82 1.50
C ILE A 122 -10.75 -3.72 1.76
N SER A 123 -11.92 -3.87 1.15
CA SER A 123 -13.04 -2.94 1.34
C SER A 123 -13.44 -2.85 2.81
N GLY A 124 -13.54 -1.62 3.33
CA GLY A 124 -13.81 -1.36 4.75
C GLY A 124 -12.59 -1.44 5.67
N ALA A 125 -11.43 -1.89 5.18
CA ALA A 125 -10.18 -2.01 5.94
C ALA A 125 -8.98 -1.39 5.21
N THR A 126 -9.21 -0.34 4.45
CA THR A 126 -8.21 0.30 3.58
C THR A 126 -7.00 0.81 4.35
N ILE A 127 -7.21 1.39 5.54
CA ILE A 127 -6.14 1.95 6.37
C ILE A 127 -5.18 0.85 6.83
N ASP A 128 -5.69 -0.26 7.34
CA ASP A 128 -4.85 -1.39 7.75
C ASP A 128 -4.15 -2.05 6.56
N SER A 129 -4.85 -2.20 5.42
CA SER A 129 -4.23 -2.71 4.19
C SER A 129 -3.03 -1.86 3.77
N GLN A 130 -3.17 -0.53 3.80
CA GLN A 130 -2.08 0.39 3.48
C GLN A 130 -0.97 0.40 4.54
N ALA A 131 -1.33 0.30 5.82
CA ALA A 131 -0.36 0.22 6.90
C ALA A 131 0.51 -1.05 6.78
N ILE A 132 -0.10 -2.19 6.50
CA ILE A 132 0.60 -3.46 6.32
C ILE A 132 1.52 -3.40 5.10
N THR A 133 1.02 -2.95 3.94
CA THR A 133 1.86 -2.82 2.73
C THR A 133 3.01 -1.85 2.94
N GLY A 134 2.77 -0.70 3.53
CA GLY A 134 3.80 0.28 3.85
C GLY A 134 4.84 -0.26 4.83
N GLY A 135 4.40 -0.99 5.85
CA GLY A 135 5.28 -1.64 6.82
C GLY A 135 6.19 -2.69 6.19
N LEU A 136 5.62 -3.57 5.36
CA LEU A 136 6.39 -4.57 4.61
C LEU A 136 7.45 -3.93 3.70
N MET A 137 7.09 -2.88 2.98
CA MET A 137 8.05 -2.14 2.14
C MET A 137 9.17 -1.53 2.98
N THR A 138 8.84 -0.96 4.14
CA THR A 138 9.82 -0.32 5.03
C THR A 138 10.75 -1.35 5.66
N ALA A 139 10.26 -2.52 6.06
CA ALA A 139 11.06 -3.58 6.68
C ALA A 139 12.23 -4.03 5.80
N PHE A 140 12.10 -3.97 4.49
CA PHE A 140 13.15 -4.38 3.54
C PHE A 140 13.95 -3.21 2.96
N SER A 141 13.51 -1.96 3.12
CA SER A 141 14.21 -0.78 2.58
C SER A 141 15.49 -0.41 3.34
N HIS A 142 15.68 -0.91 4.55
CA HIS A 142 16.82 -0.56 5.41
C HIS A 142 18.03 -1.48 5.28
N LYS A 143 18.08 -2.42 4.34
CA LYS A 143 19.23 -3.30 4.11
C LYS A 143 20.24 -2.80 3.05
N THR A 144 20.32 -1.51 2.79
CA THR A 144 21.41 -0.91 2.00
C THR A 144 22.38 -0.17 2.93
N SER A 145 23.26 -0.91 3.58
CA SER A 145 24.55 -0.39 4.10
C SER A 145 25.56 -1.50 4.14
#